data_a40b7e50ff6aee4d4bf86b1a5accd055
#
_entry.id   a40b7e50ff6aee4d4bf86b1a5accd055
#
_cell.length_a   1.000
_cell.length_b   1.000
_cell.length_c   1.000
_cell.angle_alpha   90.00
_cell.angle_beta   90.00
_cell.angle_gamma   90.00
#
_symmetry.space_group_name_H-M   'P 1'
#
loop_
_entity.id
_entity.type
_entity.pdbx_description
1 polymer ?
#
loop_
_entity_poly.entity_id
_entity_poly.type
_entity_poly.pdbx_seq_one_letter_code
_entity_poly.pdbx_strand_id
1 'polypeptide(L)'
;MGRFRTARTLVATLVVAAFLAVTGGVVADAPSHAAEAVSISSLKARAIYFQQAGKTAERDLAVSSMSATSAWEAKLWAGFVDSWSSINSSMTMNTAVPSGLPGKGHVFVVLGSALTSSGKMSAKFERRLKLAVKALKKYASATVLVSGGAARNGVTEGEAGRKWLLAQGIDESRIAVEQKSSSTIGNAKNSMAVLAKSDASSYSLISDSSHLRRASVLFDAASVLVQENSGKATSIERLANVAYPDMTGAGKGPLSASSVAYTASNVASLFGVSSAYNKLVSTPPSTPVLTALAVTAPTKVTYRVGESLSTKGLVVKAVYDKGAYAKVVTSAATLSGFDSAAVGTGETTAAYTDGGVTKTSSFRYSVVRATSKLTVKLSTKTPKRKKTRVVAKATVVASTSRLVPIGTVRFCLDGKLLKSVPLTAESKGQARFTYPKVTKAGKHKIVVKYLGNDSIEPARTPVTVKAK
;
A
#
# COMPACT_ATOMS: atom_id res chain seq x y z
N MET A 1 -18.74 -4.83 -53.19
CA MET A 1 -19.43 -4.12 -52.12
C MET A 1 -19.04 -4.78 -50.81
N GLY A 2 -18.17 -4.29 -50.06
CA GLY A 2 -18.13 -3.10 -49.21
C GLY A 2 -18.52 -3.57 -47.83
N ARG A 3 -17.88 -3.32 -46.78
CA ARG A 3 -16.91 -2.45 -46.18
C ARG A 3 -16.72 -2.74 -44.68
N PHE A 4 -15.48 -2.67 -44.15
CA PHE A 4 -15.12 -2.09 -42.85
C PHE A 4 -15.48 -2.81 -41.57
N ARG A 5 -14.59 -3.00 -40.66
CA ARG A 5 -13.81 -2.14 -39.89
C ARG A 5 -12.89 -2.58 -38.82
N THR A 6 -11.82 -2.13 -38.80
CA THR A 6 -10.96 -1.31 -37.88
C THR A 6 -10.82 -1.76 -36.45
N ALA A 7 -9.59 -2.19 -36.15
CA ALA A 7 -8.97 -2.22 -34.84
C ALA A 7 -8.96 -0.82 -34.20
N ARG A 8 -9.19 -0.73 -32.90
CA ARG A 8 -8.85 0.42 -32.08
C ARG A 8 -7.77 0.04 -31.09
N THR A 9 -6.54 0.38 -31.46
CA THR A 9 -5.41 0.47 -30.55
C THR A 9 -5.60 1.71 -29.69
N LEU A 10 -5.75 1.56 -28.38
CA LEU A 10 -5.69 2.68 -27.44
C LEU A 10 -4.23 2.85 -27.02
N VAL A 11 -3.59 3.85 -27.59
CA VAL A 11 -2.32 4.40 -27.12
C VAL A 11 -2.65 5.35 -25.97
N ALA A 12 -2.27 5.00 -24.77
CA ALA A 12 -2.28 5.92 -23.62
C ALA A 12 -1.03 6.80 -23.70
N THR A 13 -1.20 8.00 -24.25
CA THR A 13 -0.16 9.03 -24.27
C THR A 13 -0.10 9.69 -22.92
N LEU A 14 1.00 9.50 -22.22
CA LEU A 14 1.32 10.22 -20.99
C LEU A 14 1.79 11.64 -21.36
N VAL A 15 0.98 12.64 -21.09
CA VAL A 15 1.36 14.06 -21.20
C VAL A 15 2.13 14.45 -19.97
N VAL A 16 3.45 14.59 -20.09
CA VAL A 16 4.30 15.28 -19.13
C VAL A 16 4.38 16.73 -19.58
N ALA A 17 3.64 17.63 -18.92
CA ALA A 17 3.79 19.07 -19.10
C ALA A 17 5.01 19.55 -18.31
N ALA A 18 6.07 19.89 -19.01
CA ALA A 18 7.21 20.61 -18.48
C ALA A 18 6.89 22.10 -18.44
N PHE A 19 6.88 22.73 -17.27
CA PHE A 19 6.99 24.17 -17.13
C PHE A 19 8.45 24.52 -16.84
N LEU A 20 9.14 25.03 -17.84
CA LEU A 20 10.44 25.69 -17.70
C LEU A 20 10.20 27.19 -17.55
N ALA A 21 10.56 27.75 -16.40
CA ALA A 21 10.85 29.16 -16.26
C ALA A 21 12.34 29.32 -15.97
N VAL A 22 12.98 30.05 -16.83
CA VAL A 22 14.42 30.31 -16.93
C VAL A 22 14.86 31.26 -15.80
N THR A 23 15.89 30.89 -15.03
CA THR A 23 16.95 31.82 -14.58
C THR A 23 18.25 31.03 -14.44
N GLY A 24 19.32 31.58 -15.02
CA GLY A 24 20.58 30.88 -15.23
C GLY A 24 21.31 30.49 -13.94
N GLY A 25 21.69 29.24 -13.89
CA GLY A 25 22.67 28.68 -12.99
C GLY A 25 23.24 27.45 -13.68
N VAL A 26 24.53 27.38 -13.83
CA VAL A 26 25.26 26.25 -14.43
C VAL A 26 24.88 24.99 -13.69
N VAL A 27 24.06 24.16 -14.32
CA VAL A 27 23.76 22.80 -13.86
C VAL A 27 24.82 21.91 -14.49
N ALA A 28 25.73 21.40 -13.66
CA ALA A 28 26.57 20.28 -14.07
C ALA A 28 25.66 19.14 -14.51
N ASP A 29 25.80 18.70 -15.75
CA ASP A 29 25.13 17.52 -16.31
C ASP A 29 25.49 16.30 -15.47
N ALA A 30 24.61 15.91 -14.57
CA ALA A 30 24.62 14.56 -14.04
C ALA A 30 24.10 13.65 -15.16
N PRO A 31 24.82 12.57 -15.51
CA PRO A 31 24.37 11.67 -16.55
C PRO A 31 23.01 11.09 -16.17
N SER A 32 22.03 11.37 -17.00
CA SER A 32 20.68 10.79 -16.91
C SER A 32 20.74 9.30 -17.28
N HIS A 33 21.30 8.47 -16.41
CA HIS A 33 20.97 7.07 -16.41
C HIS A 33 19.58 6.94 -15.79
N ALA A 34 18.55 7.12 -16.61
CA ALA A 34 17.26 6.56 -16.31
C ALA A 34 17.47 5.05 -16.16
N ALA A 35 17.58 4.57 -14.93
CA ALA A 35 17.69 3.16 -14.63
C ALA A 35 16.47 2.48 -15.27
N GLU A 36 16.71 1.58 -16.20
CA GLU A 36 15.67 0.83 -16.90
C GLU A 36 14.79 0.15 -15.85
N ALA A 37 13.49 0.46 -15.86
CA ALA A 37 12.56 -0.03 -14.85
C ALA A 37 12.56 -1.57 -14.86
N VAL A 38 13.03 -2.19 -13.79
CA VAL A 38 13.05 -3.65 -13.68
C VAL A 38 11.62 -4.16 -13.78
N SER A 39 11.38 -5.05 -14.72
CA SER A 39 10.07 -5.64 -14.95
C SER A 39 9.58 -6.38 -13.69
N ILE A 40 8.28 -6.37 -13.45
CA ILE A 40 7.63 -7.15 -12.38
C ILE A 40 8.06 -8.63 -12.44
N SER A 41 8.17 -9.19 -13.63
CA SER A 41 8.65 -10.59 -13.83
C SER A 41 10.06 -10.81 -13.29
N SER A 42 10.96 -9.85 -13.47
CA SER A 42 12.29 -9.91 -12.88
C SER A 42 12.26 -9.79 -11.35
N LEU A 43 11.42 -8.94 -10.81
CA LEU A 43 11.24 -8.80 -9.35
C LEU A 43 10.64 -10.07 -8.73
N LYS A 44 9.66 -10.71 -9.39
CA LYS A 44 9.10 -12.00 -9.00
C LYS A 44 10.20 -13.09 -8.97
N ALA A 45 11.01 -13.20 -10.02
CA ALA A 45 12.12 -14.14 -10.06
C ALA A 45 13.13 -13.92 -8.93
N ARG A 46 13.45 -12.66 -8.61
CA ARG A 46 14.33 -12.28 -7.48
C ARG A 46 13.72 -12.63 -6.13
N ALA A 47 12.44 -12.34 -5.91
CA ALA A 47 11.74 -12.69 -4.68
C ALA A 47 11.79 -14.22 -4.43
N ILE A 48 11.53 -15.02 -5.46
CA ILE A 48 11.62 -16.49 -5.41
C ILE A 48 13.05 -16.94 -5.09
N TYR A 49 14.04 -16.38 -5.79
CA TYR A 49 15.45 -16.72 -5.58
C TYR A 49 15.90 -16.40 -4.14
N PHE A 50 15.62 -15.20 -3.65
CA PHE A 50 16.02 -14.79 -2.30
C PHE A 50 15.25 -15.54 -1.21
N GLN A 51 13.97 -15.89 -1.44
CA GLN A 51 13.21 -16.78 -0.57
C GLN A 51 13.87 -18.17 -0.45
N GLN A 52 14.31 -18.74 -1.55
CA GLN A 52 15.06 -20.00 -1.56
C GLN A 52 16.40 -19.88 -0.84
N ALA A 53 17.11 -18.79 -1.06
CA ALA A 53 18.44 -18.53 -0.50
C ALA A 53 18.40 -18.14 0.98
N GLY A 54 17.23 -18.00 1.60
CA GLY A 54 17.06 -17.55 2.99
C GLY A 54 17.43 -16.09 3.22
N LYS A 55 17.53 -15.29 2.14
CA LYS A 55 17.90 -13.87 2.17
C LYS A 55 16.65 -12.99 2.30
N THR A 56 16.13 -12.89 3.52
CA THR A 56 14.84 -12.23 3.79
C THR A 56 14.84 -10.76 3.43
N ALA A 57 15.90 -10.02 3.74
CA ALA A 57 15.97 -8.58 3.45
C ALA A 57 15.93 -8.28 1.94
N GLU A 58 16.70 -9.03 1.15
CA GLU A 58 16.73 -8.90 -0.31
C GLU A 58 15.43 -9.38 -0.96
N ARG A 59 14.78 -10.40 -0.39
CA ARG A 59 13.46 -10.85 -0.79
C ARG A 59 12.43 -9.73 -0.61
N ASP A 60 12.38 -9.15 0.57
CA ASP A 60 11.42 -8.10 0.92
C ASP A 60 11.68 -6.83 0.11
N LEU A 61 12.93 -6.53 -0.17
CA LEU A 61 13.30 -5.46 -1.08
C LEU A 61 12.77 -5.72 -2.51
N ALA A 62 12.94 -6.94 -3.05
CA ALA A 62 12.42 -7.29 -4.37
C ALA A 62 10.87 -7.17 -4.41
N VAL A 63 10.18 -7.66 -3.37
CA VAL A 63 8.72 -7.59 -3.26
C VAL A 63 8.24 -6.14 -3.13
N SER A 64 8.83 -5.36 -2.23
CA SER A 64 8.43 -3.95 -2.05
C SER A 64 8.70 -3.09 -3.28
N SER A 65 9.72 -3.42 -4.06
CA SER A 65 10.02 -2.73 -5.32
C SER A 65 8.93 -2.91 -6.38
N MET A 66 8.12 -3.97 -6.31
CA MET A 66 6.94 -4.14 -7.19
C MET A 66 5.95 -2.99 -7.03
N SER A 67 5.92 -2.32 -5.87
CA SER A 67 5.02 -1.18 -5.61
C SER A 67 5.25 0.02 -6.53
N ALA A 68 6.41 0.12 -7.16
CA ALA A 68 6.69 1.15 -8.16
C ALA A 68 5.79 1.00 -9.41
N THR A 69 5.37 -0.24 -9.72
CA THR A 69 4.48 -0.55 -10.85
C THR A 69 3.06 -0.85 -10.35
N SER A 70 2.94 -1.64 -9.28
CA SER A 70 1.65 -2.06 -8.73
C SER A 70 1.74 -2.28 -7.21
N ALA A 71 1.16 -1.36 -6.44
CA ALA A 71 1.06 -1.51 -4.99
C ALA A 71 0.23 -2.74 -4.58
N TRP A 72 -0.74 -3.12 -5.40
CA TRP A 72 -1.58 -4.28 -5.16
C TRP A 72 -0.81 -5.60 -5.35
N GLU A 73 -0.04 -5.74 -6.43
CA GLU A 73 0.82 -6.91 -6.63
C GLU A 73 1.90 -7.03 -5.54
N ALA A 74 2.52 -5.91 -5.15
CA ALA A 74 3.47 -5.90 -4.04
C ALA A 74 2.86 -6.45 -2.75
N LYS A 75 1.61 -6.08 -2.44
CA LYS A 75 0.88 -6.59 -1.27
C LYS A 75 0.58 -8.08 -1.38
N LEU A 76 0.14 -8.56 -2.54
CA LEU A 76 -0.11 -9.99 -2.77
C LEU A 76 1.16 -10.81 -2.58
N TRP A 77 2.26 -10.37 -3.18
CA TRP A 77 3.54 -11.06 -3.08
C TRP A 77 4.12 -11.03 -1.67
N ALA A 78 3.95 -9.94 -0.92
CA ALA A 78 4.35 -9.88 0.49
C ALA A 78 3.63 -10.97 1.30
N GLY A 79 2.31 -11.04 1.21
CA GLY A 79 1.54 -12.10 1.89
C GLY A 79 1.94 -13.51 1.46
N PHE A 80 2.24 -13.71 0.18
CA PHE A 80 2.67 -15.01 -0.34
C PHE A 80 4.02 -15.45 0.19
N VAL A 81 5.05 -14.60 0.15
CA VAL A 81 6.39 -14.98 0.63
C VAL A 81 6.44 -15.17 2.14
N ASP A 82 5.60 -14.46 2.89
CA ASP A 82 5.44 -14.65 4.33
C ASP A 82 4.75 -15.98 4.66
N SER A 83 3.68 -16.33 3.92
CA SER A 83 3.05 -17.66 4.01
C SER A 83 4.04 -18.76 3.67
N TRP A 84 4.82 -18.60 2.60
CA TRP A 84 5.85 -19.57 2.22
C TRP A 84 6.90 -19.77 3.33
N SER A 85 7.36 -18.68 3.93
CA SER A 85 8.29 -18.73 5.07
C SER A 85 7.69 -19.51 6.25
N SER A 86 6.42 -19.23 6.58
CA SER A 86 5.68 -19.92 7.64
C SER A 86 5.48 -21.41 7.33
N ILE A 87 5.13 -21.76 6.10
CA ILE A 87 5.01 -23.16 5.67
C ILE A 87 6.33 -23.90 5.84
N ASN A 88 7.43 -23.29 5.46
CA ASN A 88 8.74 -23.93 5.56
C ASN A 88 9.21 -24.12 7.00
N SER A 89 8.93 -23.18 7.90
CA SER A 89 9.45 -23.15 9.28
C SER A 89 8.54 -23.83 10.30
N SER A 90 7.22 -23.60 10.20
CA SER A 90 6.30 -23.87 11.31
C SER A 90 5.01 -24.60 10.95
N MET A 91 4.79 -24.96 9.66
CA MET A 91 3.55 -25.63 9.27
C MET A 91 3.38 -26.97 9.99
N THR A 92 2.27 -27.11 10.73
CA THR A 92 1.87 -28.35 11.40
C THR A 92 1.25 -29.31 10.39
N MET A 93 1.62 -30.60 10.46
CA MET A 93 1.00 -31.70 9.71
C MET A 93 -0.09 -32.34 10.56
N ASN A 94 -1.35 -32.14 10.16
CA ASN A 94 -2.50 -32.70 10.86
C ASN A 94 -2.75 -34.14 10.40
N THR A 95 -2.41 -35.13 11.21
CA THR A 95 -2.66 -36.56 10.89
C THR A 95 -4.14 -36.97 11.11
N ALA A 96 -4.91 -36.10 11.73
CA ALA A 96 -6.37 -36.21 11.86
C ALA A 96 -7.05 -34.98 11.25
N VAL A 97 -8.33 -35.09 10.91
CA VAL A 97 -9.11 -33.98 10.39
C VAL A 97 -9.29 -32.92 11.48
N PRO A 98 -8.79 -31.69 11.31
CA PRO A 98 -8.86 -30.63 12.30
C PRO A 98 -10.31 -30.31 12.72
N SER A 99 -10.49 -29.75 13.90
CA SER A 99 -11.77 -29.19 14.35
C SER A 99 -11.86 -27.70 13.98
N GLY A 100 -13.09 -27.15 13.99
CA GLY A 100 -13.31 -25.72 13.79
C GLY A 100 -13.24 -25.25 12.32
N LEU A 101 -13.20 -26.17 11.34
CA LEU A 101 -13.30 -25.79 9.93
C LEU A 101 -14.74 -25.40 9.58
N PRO A 102 -14.96 -24.47 8.65
CA PRO A 102 -16.29 -24.21 8.12
C PRO A 102 -16.87 -25.45 7.43
N GLY A 103 -18.18 -25.70 7.59
CA GLY A 103 -18.85 -26.75 6.82
C GLY A 103 -19.20 -26.25 5.44
N LYS A 104 -20.11 -25.28 5.37
CA LYS A 104 -20.56 -24.67 4.11
C LYS A 104 -19.44 -23.81 3.49
N GLY A 105 -19.25 -23.96 2.18
CA GLY A 105 -18.22 -23.22 1.45
C GLY A 105 -16.78 -23.71 1.68
N HIS A 106 -16.59 -24.77 2.47
CA HIS A 106 -15.27 -25.37 2.66
C HIS A 106 -15.06 -26.57 1.70
N VAL A 107 -13.88 -26.62 1.06
CA VAL A 107 -13.53 -27.65 0.10
C VAL A 107 -12.30 -28.42 0.57
N PHE A 108 -12.42 -29.75 0.68
CA PHE A 108 -11.26 -30.61 0.89
C PHE A 108 -10.64 -30.96 -0.46
N VAL A 109 -9.45 -30.44 -0.76
CA VAL A 109 -8.74 -30.72 -2.00
C VAL A 109 -7.84 -31.94 -1.82
N VAL A 110 -8.16 -33.03 -2.47
CA VAL A 110 -7.38 -34.27 -2.47
C VAL A 110 -6.43 -34.25 -3.65
N LEU A 111 -5.13 -34.30 -3.38
CA LEU A 111 -4.14 -34.41 -4.44
C LEU A 111 -4.03 -35.87 -4.91
N GLY A 112 -4.19 -36.07 -6.21
CA GLY A 112 -4.03 -37.35 -6.87
C GLY A 112 -2.66 -37.99 -6.61
N SER A 113 -2.59 -39.27 -6.87
CA SER A 113 -1.34 -40.03 -6.90
C SER A 113 -1.40 -41.03 -8.04
N ALA A 114 -0.28 -41.20 -8.73
CA ALA A 114 -0.20 -42.01 -9.93
C ALA A 114 -0.97 -43.34 -9.82
N LEU A 115 -1.83 -43.59 -10.79
CA LEU A 115 -2.50 -44.86 -10.96
C LEU A 115 -1.50 -45.93 -11.42
N THR A 116 -1.83 -47.19 -11.24
CA THR A 116 -1.06 -48.31 -11.81
C THR A 116 -1.10 -48.27 -13.34
N SER A 117 -0.21 -49.00 -14.01
CA SER A 117 -0.22 -49.07 -15.47
C SER A 117 -1.57 -49.54 -16.05
N SER A 118 -2.32 -50.34 -15.31
CA SER A 118 -3.64 -50.81 -15.68
C SER A 118 -4.79 -49.82 -15.34
N GLY A 119 -4.48 -48.61 -14.91
CA GLY A 119 -5.47 -47.58 -14.53
C GLY A 119 -6.13 -47.80 -13.16
N LYS A 120 -5.67 -48.79 -12.38
CA LYS A 120 -6.20 -49.02 -11.02
C LYS A 120 -5.62 -48.03 -10.03
N MET A 121 -6.38 -47.75 -8.98
CA MET A 121 -5.97 -46.86 -7.89
C MET A 121 -4.77 -47.44 -7.13
N SER A 122 -3.76 -46.62 -6.83
CA SER A 122 -2.64 -47.01 -5.96
C SER A 122 -3.09 -46.97 -4.50
N ALA A 123 -2.49 -47.83 -3.66
CA ALA A 123 -2.71 -47.83 -2.22
C ALA A 123 -2.45 -46.44 -1.58
N LYS A 124 -1.48 -45.71 -2.14
CA LYS A 124 -1.16 -44.34 -1.73
C LYS A 124 -2.32 -43.38 -1.96
N PHE A 125 -2.94 -43.45 -3.12
CA PHE A 125 -4.08 -42.59 -3.46
C PHE A 125 -5.33 -42.95 -2.62
N GLU A 126 -5.60 -44.24 -2.45
CA GLU A 126 -6.69 -44.72 -1.63
C GLU A 126 -6.60 -44.22 -0.18
N ARG A 127 -5.38 -44.19 0.42
CA ARG A 127 -5.17 -43.64 1.75
C ARG A 127 -5.58 -42.16 1.86
N ARG A 128 -5.26 -41.34 0.85
CA ARG A 128 -5.67 -39.94 0.81
C ARG A 128 -7.18 -39.81 0.74
N LEU A 129 -7.85 -40.61 -0.08
CA LEU A 129 -9.30 -40.62 -0.20
C LEU A 129 -10.00 -41.08 1.07
N LYS A 130 -9.43 -42.06 1.82
CA LYS A 130 -9.92 -42.43 3.15
C LYS A 130 -9.91 -41.27 4.14
N LEU A 131 -8.90 -40.39 4.09
CA LEU A 131 -8.88 -39.15 4.88
C LEU A 131 -9.98 -38.17 4.43
N ALA A 132 -10.22 -38.05 3.12
CA ALA A 132 -11.32 -37.23 2.59
C ALA A 132 -12.70 -37.73 3.06
N VAL A 133 -12.94 -39.04 3.06
CA VAL A 133 -14.19 -39.60 3.59
C VAL A 133 -14.36 -39.26 5.07
N LYS A 134 -13.31 -39.37 5.89
CA LYS A 134 -13.35 -38.95 7.31
C LYS A 134 -13.69 -37.47 7.44
N ALA A 135 -13.09 -36.60 6.57
CA ALA A 135 -13.34 -35.17 6.57
C ALA A 135 -14.80 -34.85 6.18
N LEU A 136 -15.31 -35.48 5.13
CA LEU A 136 -16.70 -35.29 4.65
C LEU A 136 -17.77 -35.82 5.62
N LYS A 137 -17.45 -36.87 6.39
CA LYS A 137 -18.33 -37.37 7.47
C LYS A 137 -18.32 -36.39 8.66
N LYS A 138 -17.17 -35.78 8.99
CA LYS A 138 -17.07 -34.79 10.07
C LYS A 138 -17.74 -33.45 9.70
N TYR A 139 -17.67 -33.05 8.43
CA TYR A 139 -18.20 -31.80 7.91
C TYR A 139 -19.23 -32.07 6.81
N ALA A 140 -20.46 -32.33 7.19
CA ALA A 140 -21.53 -32.81 6.31
C ALA A 140 -21.87 -31.87 5.14
N SER A 141 -21.70 -30.56 5.31
CA SER A 141 -21.94 -29.53 4.28
C SER A 141 -20.70 -29.12 3.49
N ALA A 142 -19.53 -29.69 3.78
CA ALA A 142 -18.32 -29.47 2.99
C ALA A 142 -18.32 -30.33 1.72
N THR A 143 -17.56 -29.90 0.72
CA THR A 143 -17.36 -30.63 -0.54
C THR A 143 -15.93 -31.13 -0.68
N VAL A 144 -15.69 -31.95 -1.69
CA VAL A 144 -14.34 -32.43 -2.03
C VAL A 144 -14.02 -32.12 -3.48
N LEU A 145 -12.79 -31.68 -3.75
CA LEU A 145 -12.22 -31.58 -5.09
C LEU A 145 -11.10 -32.60 -5.21
N VAL A 146 -11.24 -33.57 -6.11
CA VAL A 146 -10.17 -34.53 -6.44
C VAL A 146 -9.40 -33.98 -7.61
N SER A 147 -8.10 -33.71 -7.43
CA SER A 147 -7.26 -33.08 -8.44
C SER A 147 -6.19 -34.05 -8.95
N GLY A 148 -6.19 -34.30 -10.26
CA GLY A 148 -5.20 -35.10 -10.96
C GLY A 148 -5.73 -35.63 -12.30
N GLY A 149 -5.03 -35.26 -13.38
CA GLY A 149 -5.40 -35.58 -14.76
C GLY A 149 -4.46 -36.56 -15.49
N ALA A 150 -3.38 -37.02 -14.81
CA ALA A 150 -2.46 -37.97 -15.39
C ALA A 150 -3.16 -39.31 -15.65
N ALA A 151 -3.56 -39.53 -16.92
CA ALA A 151 -4.30 -40.72 -17.31
C ALA A 151 -3.41 -41.97 -17.39
N ARG A 152 -3.96 -43.09 -16.93
CA ARG A 152 -3.40 -44.44 -17.12
C ARG A 152 -4.50 -45.34 -17.62
N ASN A 153 -4.28 -46.00 -18.73
CA ASN A 153 -5.28 -46.84 -19.41
C ASN A 153 -6.65 -46.13 -19.58
N GLY A 154 -6.60 -44.85 -20.04
CA GLY A 154 -7.79 -44.03 -20.28
C GLY A 154 -8.49 -43.45 -19.01
N VAL A 155 -8.00 -43.77 -17.80
CA VAL A 155 -8.57 -43.30 -16.55
C VAL A 155 -7.67 -42.23 -15.92
N THR A 156 -8.24 -41.07 -15.54
CA THR A 156 -7.56 -40.05 -14.80
C THR A 156 -7.62 -40.30 -13.28
N GLU A 157 -6.69 -39.69 -12.53
CA GLU A 157 -6.72 -39.76 -11.06
C GLU A 157 -8.01 -39.14 -10.51
N GLY A 158 -8.47 -38.01 -11.07
CA GLY A 158 -9.70 -37.34 -10.68
C GLY A 158 -10.92 -38.27 -10.82
N GLU A 159 -11.05 -38.91 -11.97
CA GLU A 159 -12.18 -39.84 -12.22
C GLU A 159 -12.10 -41.11 -11.39
N ALA A 160 -10.90 -41.68 -11.21
CA ALA A 160 -10.71 -42.83 -10.34
C ALA A 160 -11.11 -42.50 -8.90
N GLY A 161 -10.70 -41.31 -8.40
CA GLY A 161 -11.06 -40.83 -7.06
C GLY A 161 -12.55 -40.58 -6.89
N ARG A 162 -13.20 -39.96 -7.91
CA ARG A 162 -14.67 -39.76 -7.92
C ARG A 162 -15.40 -41.08 -7.77
N LYS A 163 -15.09 -42.05 -8.64
CA LYS A 163 -15.73 -43.39 -8.62
C LYS A 163 -15.57 -44.06 -7.26
N TRP A 164 -14.38 -43.97 -6.68
CA TRP A 164 -14.10 -44.56 -5.37
C TRP A 164 -14.90 -43.86 -4.26
N LEU A 165 -15.02 -42.52 -4.26
CA LEU A 165 -15.78 -41.76 -3.26
C LEU A 165 -17.28 -42.07 -3.36
N LEU A 166 -17.83 -42.18 -4.55
CA LEU A 166 -19.23 -42.63 -4.78
C LEU A 166 -19.48 -44.03 -4.17
N ALA A 167 -18.53 -44.95 -4.37
CA ALA A 167 -18.61 -46.30 -3.79
C ALA A 167 -18.48 -46.28 -2.26
N GLN A 168 -17.96 -45.23 -1.63
CA GLN A 168 -17.96 -45.02 -0.18
C GLN A 168 -19.22 -44.30 0.33
N GLY A 169 -20.22 -44.06 -0.52
CA GLY A 169 -21.49 -43.43 -0.16
C GLY A 169 -21.41 -41.89 -0.04
N ILE A 170 -20.40 -41.26 -0.63
CA ILE A 170 -20.37 -39.80 -0.72
C ILE A 170 -21.29 -39.36 -1.86
N ASP A 171 -22.20 -38.42 -1.57
CA ASP A 171 -23.11 -37.83 -2.53
C ASP A 171 -22.39 -37.17 -3.71
N GLU A 172 -22.83 -37.38 -4.92
CA GLU A 172 -22.23 -36.86 -6.14
C GLU A 172 -22.16 -35.34 -6.15
N SER A 173 -23.17 -34.66 -5.62
CA SER A 173 -23.25 -33.21 -5.53
C SER A 173 -22.12 -32.58 -4.67
N ARG A 174 -21.48 -33.39 -3.86
CA ARG A 174 -20.36 -33.01 -3.00
C ARG A 174 -18.98 -33.31 -3.60
N ILE A 175 -18.91 -33.87 -4.80
CA ILE A 175 -17.67 -34.32 -5.44
C ILE A 175 -17.41 -33.50 -6.70
N ALA A 176 -16.38 -32.70 -6.70
CA ALA A 176 -15.83 -32.07 -7.89
C ALA A 176 -14.53 -32.76 -8.32
N VAL A 177 -14.18 -32.66 -9.59
CA VAL A 177 -12.95 -33.24 -10.14
C VAL A 177 -12.20 -32.22 -11.00
N GLU A 178 -10.90 -32.24 -10.90
CA GLU A 178 -9.98 -31.53 -11.78
C GLU A 178 -9.12 -32.59 -12.51
N GLN A 179 -9.19 -32.63 -13.84
CA GLN A 179 -8.63 -33.69 -14.65
C GLN A 179 -7.64 -33.21 -15.73
N LYS A 180 -7.19 -31.96 -15.66
CA LYS A 180 -6.26 -31.38 -16.65
C LYS A 180 -4.79 -31.44 -16.19
N SER A 181 -4.57 -31.76 -14.94
CA SER A 181 -3.25 -31.68 -14.32
C SER A 181 -2.44 -32.95 -14.50
N SER A 182 -1.19 -32.80 -14.95
CA SER A 182 -0.20 -33.88 -15.01
C SER A 182 0.96 -33.70 -14.03
N SER A 183 0.89 -32.68 -13.18
CA SER A 183 1.96 -32.32 -12.23
C SER A 183 1.38 -31.61 -11.00
N THR A 184 2.18 -31.50 -9.93
CA THR A 184 1.76 -30.73 -8.74
C THR A 184 1.52 -29.25 -9.05
N ILE A 185 2.27 -28.67 -9.97
CA ILE A 185 2.06 -27.28 -10.45
C ILE A 185 0.68 -27.19 -11.12
N GLY A 186 0.39 -28.14 -12.00
CA GLY A 186 -0.92 -28.24 -12.65
C GLY A 186 -2.04 -28.42 -11.65
N ASN A 187 -1.90 -29.33 -10.68
CA ASN A 187 -2.88 -29.54 -9.62
C ASN A 187 -3.20 -28.22 -8.89
N ALA A 188 -2.18 -27.48 -8.46
CA ALA A 188 -2.39 -26.21 -7.77
C ALA A 188 -3.10 -25.19 -8.66
N LYS A 189 -2.56 -24.94 -9.88
CA LYS A 189 -3.09 -23.96 -10.83
C LYS A 189 -4.56 -24.25 -11.20
N ASN A 190 -4.85 -25.50 -11.59
CA ASN A 190 -6.18 -25.86 -12.11
C ASN A 190 -7.19 -26.01 -10.97
N SER A 191 -6.78 -26.53 -9.79
CA SER A 191 -7.68 -26.59 -8.63
C SER A 191 -8.07 -25.18 -8.16
N MET A 192 -7.12 -24.25 -8.07
CA MET A 192 -7.44 -22.86 -7.69
C MET A 192 -8.36 -22.19 -8.72
N ALA A 193 -8.20 -22.49 -10.01
CA ALA A 193 -9.11 -22.01 -11.04
C ALA A 193 -10.54 -22.61 -10.93
N VAL A 194 -10.67 -23.86 -10.45
CA VAL A 194 -11.97 -24.48 -10.14
C VAL A 194 -12.58 -23.83 -8.91
N LEU A 195 -11.81 -23.69 -7.82
CA LEU A 195 -12.27 -23.06 -6.58
C LEU A 195 -12.74 -21.63 -6.81
N ALA A 196 -12.00 -20.84 -7.60
CA ALA A 196 -12.33 -19.45 -7.90
C ALA A 196 -13.64 -19.27 -8.70
N LYS A 197 -14.15 -20.34 -9.32
CA LYS A 197 -15.42 -20.36 -10.06
C LYS A 197 -16.56 -20.99 -9.29
N SER A 198 -16.32 -21.47 -8.08
CA SER A 198 -17.29 -22.08 -7.19
C SER A 198 -17.62 -21.15 -6.00
N ASP A 199 -18.58 -21.58 -5.17
CA ASP A 199 -18.95 -20.89 -3.93
C ASP A 199 -17.97 -21.17 -2.77
N ALA A 200 -16.75 -21.61 -3.08
CA ALA A 200 -15.74 -21.91 -2.08
C ALA A 200 -15.25 -20.62 -1.41
N SER A 201 -15.32 -20.58 -0.09
CA SER A 201 -14.72 -19.52 0.74
C SER A 201 -13.40 -19.95 1.40
N SER A 202 -13.17 -21.26 1.49
CA SER A 202 -11.97 -21.82 2.08
C SER A 202 -11.71 -23.25 1.61
N TYR A 203 -10.46 -23.68 1.81
CA TYR A 203 -10.09 -25.05 1.50
C TYR A 203 -9.05 -25.64 2.47
N SER A 204 -8.98 -26.98 2.47
CA SER A 204 -7.91 -27.74 3.16
C SER A 204 -7.31 -28.76 2.20
N LEU A 205 -5.97 -28.90 2.23
CA LEU A 205 -5.26 -29.87 1.38
C LEU A 205 -5.20 -31.26 2.04
N ILE A 206 -5.44 -32.30 1.28
CA ILE A 206 -5.27 -33.70 1.68
C ILE A 206 -4.22 -34.36 0.81
N SER A 207 -3.13 -34.83 1.41
CA SER A 207 -2.05 -35.55 0.73
C SER A 207 -1.18 -36.32 1.74
N ASP A 208 -0.07 -36.88 1.25
CA ASP A 208 0.94 -37.44 2.14
C ASP A 208 1.75 -36.33 2.81
N SER A 209 2.25 -36.59 4.01
CA SER A 209 3.02 -35.61 4.78
C SER A 209 4.27 -35.10 4.08
N SER A 210 4.96 -35.98 3.34
CA SER A 210 6.12 -35.61 2.52
C SER A 210 5.80 -34.64 1.37
N HIS A 211 4.54 -34.54 0.94
CA HIS A 211 4.10 -33.76 -0.19
C HIS A 211 3.45 -32.41 0.20
N LEU A 212 2.85 -32.33 1.38
CA LEU A 212 1.96 -31.24 1.76
C LEU A 212 2.64 -29.87 1.85
N ARG A 213 3.88 -29.77 2.34
CA ARG A 213 4.56 -28.47 2.41
C ARG A 213 4.74 -27.85 1.03
N ARG A 214 5.28 -28.61 0.09
CA ARG A 214 5.44 -28.15 -1.31
C ARG A 214 4.09 -27.84 -1.96
N ALA A 215 3.10 -28.71 -1.75
CA ALA A 215 1.75 -28.47 -2.26
C ALA A 215 1.14 -27.18 -1.69
N SER A 216 1.27 -26.93 -0.40
CA SER A 216 0.75 -25.71 0.25
C SER A 216 1.37 -24.44 -0.36
N VAL A 217 2.69 -24.41 -0.55
CA VAL A 217 3.35 -23.27 -1.22
C VAL A 217 2.82 -23.06 -2.64
N LEU A 218 2.64 -24.15 -3.40
CA LEU A 218 2.15 -24.05 -4.78
C LEU A 218 0.69 -23.62 -4.87
N PHE A 219 -0.15 -24.03 -3.91
CA PHE A 219 -1.55 -23.60 -3.86
C PHE A 219 -1.66 -22.12 -3.45
N ASP A 220 -0.85 -21.65 -2.51
CA ASP A 220 -0.78 -20.24 -2.14
C ASP A 220 -0.27 -19.39 -3.33
N ALA A 221 0.75 -19.86 -4.05
CA ALA A 221 1.22 -19.23 -5.28
C ALA A 221 0.15 -19.20 -6.38
N ALA A 222 -0.60 -20.30 -6.55
CA ALA A 222 -1.70 -20.36 -7.52
C ALA A 222 -2.85 -19.43 -7.15
N SER A 223 -3.12 -19.23 -5.85
CA SER A 223 -4.08 -18.22 -5.38
C SER A 223 -3.65 -16.82 -5.79
N VAL A 224 -2.37 -16.46 -5.63
CA VAL A 224 -1.84 -15.18 -6.11
C VAL A 224 -2.00 -15.05 -7.63
N LEU A 225 -1.66 -16.08 -8.39
CA LEU A 225 -1.78 -16.08 -9.85
C LEU A 225 -3.23 -15.86 -10.32
N VAL A 226 -4.21 -16.47 -9.64
CA VAL A 226 -5.64 -16.26 -9.94
C VAL A 226 -6.03 -14.81 -9.67
N GLN A 227 -5.56 -14.22 -8.60
CA GLN A 227 -5.81 -12.82 -8.27
C GLN A 227 -5.16 -11.87 -9.28
N GLU A 228 -3.89 -12.09 -9.64
CA GLU A 228 -3.21 -11.32 -10.69
C GLU A 228 -3.96 -11.35 -12.02
N ASN A 229 -4.39 -12.53 -12.46
CA ASN A 229 -5.11 -12.70 -13.72
C ASN A 229 -6.51 -12.08 -13.72
N SER A 230 -7.17 -12.04 -12.57
CA SER A 230 -8.53 -11.46 -12.44
C SER A 230 -8.55 -9.98 -12.11
N GLY A 231 -7.45 -9.43 -11.62
CA GLY A 231 -7.37 -8.08 -11.06
C GLY A 231 -8.21 -7.89 -9.78
N LYS A 232 -8.61 -8.99 -9.12
CA LYS A 232 -9.48 -8.98 -7.94
C LYS A 232 -8.93 -9.84 -6.83
N ALA A 233 -9.09 -9.38 -5.58
CA ALA A 233 -8.79 -10.20 -4.42
C ALA A 233 -9.75 -11.41 -4.39
N THR A 234 -9.22 -12.57 -4.01
CA THR A 234 -10.06 -13.73 -3.68
C THR A 234 -10.21 -13.85 -2.17
N SER A 235 -11.39 -14.28 -1.74
CA SER A 235 -11.67 -14.61 -0.35
C SER A 235 -11.38 -16.08 -0.01
N ILE A 236 -10.84 -16.88 -0.95
CA ILE A 236 -10.61 -18.30 -0.76
C ILE A 236 -9.32 -18.52 0.04
N GLU A 237 -9.47 -18.95 1.26
CA GLU A 237 -8.37 -19.12 2.21
C GLU A 237 -8.01 -20.60 2.41
N ARG A 238 -6.71 -20.92 2.46
CA ARG A 238 -6.23 -22.23 2.88
C ARG A 238 -6.19 -22.31 4.41
N LEU A 239 -7.16 -23.02 5.02
CA LEU A 239 -7.28 -23.07 6.48
C LEU A 239 -6.44 -24.19 7.12
N ALA A 240 -6.31 -25.34 6.46
CA ALA A 240 -5.65 -26.48 7.06
C ALA A 240 -5.06 -27.46 6.03
N ASN A 241 -4.46 -28.51 6.54
CA ASN A 241 -4.08 -29.71 5.81
C ASN A 241 -4.52 -30.96 6.57
N VAL A 242 -4.64 -32.09 5.87
CA VAL A 242 -4.80 -33.41 6.46
C VAL A 242 -3.74 -34.34 5.83
N ALA A 243 -2.81 -34.80 6.64
CA ALA A 243 -1.63 -35.52 6.22
C ALA A 243 -1.80 -37.03 6.44
N TYR A 244 -1.58 -37.85 5.42
CA TYR A 244 -1.23 -39.23 5.62
C TYR A 244 0.27 -39.32 6.01
N PRO A 245 0.63 -39.90 7.17
CA PRO A 245 2.04 -40.01 7.55
C PRO A 245 2.72 -41.13 6.73
N ASP A 246 3.46 -40.72 5.71
CA ASP A 246 4.15 -41.62 4.77
C ASP A 246 5.67 -41.77 5.10
N MET A 247 6.17 -41.01 6.06
CA MET A 247 7.57 -41.03 6.49
C MET A 247 7.65 -40.92 8.03
N THR A 248 8.61 -41.59 8.65
CA THR A 248 8.93 -41.40 10.07
C THR A 248 9.40 -39.95 10.29
N GLY A 249 8.76 -39.25 11.23
CA GLY A 249 9.05 -37.84 11.52
C GLY A 249 8.60 -36.86 10.41
N ALA A 250 7.85 -37.29 9.41
CA ALA A 250 7.37 -36.46 8.31
C ALA A 250 6.64 -35.22 8.83
N GLY A 251 6.99 -34.08 8.27
CA GLY A 251 6.43 -32.80 8.64
C GLY A 251 7.03 -32.16 9.89
N LYS A 252 7.96 -32.81 10.58
CA LYS A 252 8.73 -32.21 11.66
C LYS A 252 10.07 -31.68 11.13
N GLY A 253 10.42 -30.48 11.57
CA GLY A 253 11.69 -29.82 11.21
C GLY A 253 11.69 -29.07 9.87
N PRO A 254 12.78 -28.37 9.58
CA PRO A 254 12.93 -27.59 8.35
C PRO A 254 13.04 -28.50 7.12
N LEU A 255 12.66 -27.96 5.95
CA LEU A 255 12.88 -28.62 4.67
C LEU A 255 14.38 -28.68 4.33
N SER A 256 14.79 -29.74 3.62
CA SER A 256 16.13 -29.80 3.05
C SER A 256 16.32 -28.70 2.00
N ALA A 257 17.57 -28.25 1.80
CA ALA A 257 17.90 -27.24 0.79
C ALA A 257 17.44 -27.67 -0.62
N SER A 258 17.57 -28.96 -0.96
CA SER A 258 17.06 -29.48 -2.24
C SER A 258 15.55 -29.41 -2.37
N SER A 259 14.80 -29.67 -1.31
CA SER A 259 13.32 -29.51 -1.30
C SER A 259 12.90 -28.08 -1.44
N VAL A 260 13.61 -27.14 -0.81
CA VAL A 260 13.37 -25.69 -0.94
C VAL A 260 13.67 -25.24 -2.38
N ALA A 261 14.81 -25.63 -2.95
CA ALA A 261 15.18 -25.30 -4.32
C ALA A 261 14.20 -25.87 -5.35
N TYR A 262 13.77 -27.12 -5.16
CA TYR A 262 12.76 -27.73 -6.03
C TYR A 262 11.40 -26.99 -5.95
N THR A 263 10.99 -26.60 -4.75
CA THR A 263 9.77 -25.80 -4.56
C THR A 263 9.88 -24.44 -5.27
N ALA A 264 11.01 -23.76 -5.12
CA ALA A 264 11.27 -22.46 -5.76
C ALA A 264 11.24 -22.55 -7.29
N SER A 265 11.86 -23.56 -7.88
CA SER A 265 11.79 -23.85 -9.32
C SER A 265 10.36 -24.06 -9.80
N ASN A 266 9.53 -24.78 -9.02
CA ASN A 266 8.12 -25.01 -9.33
C ASN A 266 7.30 -23.68 -9.25
N VAL A 267 7.57 -22.83 -8.25
CA VAL A 267 6.94 -21.50 -8.13
C VAL A 267 7.35 -20.62 -9.32
N ALA A 268 8.63 -20.61 -9.69
CA ALA A 268 9.10 -19.87 -10.87
C ALA A 268 8.42 -20.31 -12.15
N SER A 269 8.20 -21.63 -12.31
CA SER A 269 7.46 -22.19 -13.43
C SER A 269 5.98 -21.74 -13.42
N LEU A 270 5.34 -21.75 -12.28
CA LEU A 270 3.93 -21.33 -12.12
C LEU A 270 3.70 -19.89 -12.57
N PHE A 271 4.62 -18.99 -12.22
CA PHE A 271 4.56 -17.57 -12.60
C PHE A 271 5.19 -17.25 -13.97
N GLY A 272 5.72 -18.25 -14.71
CA GLY A 272 6.33 -18.05 -16.01
C GLY A 272 7.68 -17.30 -15.97
N VAL A 273 8.37 -17.32 -14.83
CA VAL A 273 9.65 -16.59 -14.63
C VAL A 273 10.86 -17.51 -14.51
N SER A 274 10.76 -18.77 -14.96
CA SER A 274 11.81 -19.79 -14.83
C SER A 274 13.15 -19.34 -15.43
N SER A 275 13.15 -18.72 -16.61
CA SER A 275 14.39 -18.26 -17.27
C SER A 275 15.13 -17.23 -16.41
N ALA A 276 14.44 -16.21 -15.92
CA ALA A 276 15.03 -15.19 -15.05
C ALA A 276 15.48 -15.79 -13.71
N TYR A 277 14.69 -16.70 -13.11
CA TYR A 277 15.05 -17.41 -11.89
C TYR A 277 16.31 -18.26 -12.08
N ASN A 278 16.39 -19.08 -13.13
CA ASN A 278 17.54 -19.94 -13.39
C ASN A 278 18.82 -19.13 -13.60
N LYS A 279 18.72 -17.96 -14.25
CA LYS A 279 19.86 -17.04 -14.37
C LYS A 279 20.37 -16.57 -13.01
N LEU A 280 19.47 -16.29 -12.06
CA LEU A 280 19.85 -15.91 -10.69
C LEU A 280 20.48 -17.07 -9.92
N VAL A 281 20.03 -18.31 -10.15
CA VAL A 281 20.61 -19.51 -9.54
C VAL A 281 22.03 -19.76 -10.07
N SER A 282 22.25 -19.63 -11.38
CA SER A 282 23.55 -19.82 -12.01
C SER A 282 24.54 -18.67 -11.76
N THR A 283 24.02 -17.45 -11.66
CA THR A 283 24.82 -16.24 -11.38
C THR A 283 24.17 -15.45 -10.26
N PRO A 284 24.45 -15.83 -8.99
CA PRO A 284 23.85 -15.20 -7.83
C PRO A 284 24.10 -13.68 -7.79
N PRO A 285 23.06 -12.87 -7.57
CA PRO A 285 23.23 -11.43 -7.46
C PRO A 285 23.96 -11.09 -6.15
N SER A 286 24.82 -10.08 -6.20
CA SER A 286 25.35 -9.45 -4.97
C SER A 286 24.24 -8.73 -4.22
N THR A 287 24.42 -8.54 -2.90
CA THR A 287 23.51 -7.76 -2.07
C THR A 287 23.37 -6.33 -2.61
N PRO A 288 22.16 -5.82 -2.84
CA PRO A 288 21.97 -4.45 -3.30
C PRO A 288 22.46 -3.44 -2.25
N VAL A 289 23.09 -2.36 -2.69
CA VAL A 289 23.60 -1.28 -1.84
C VAL A 289 22.80 -0.01 -2.11
N LEU A 290 22.40 0.71 -1.07
CA LEU A 290 21.68 1.98 -1.16
C LEU A 290 22.55 3.05 -1.85
N THR A 291 22.13 3.55 -3.03
CA THR A 291 22.89 4.52 -3.82
C THR A 291 22.32 5.92 -3.78
N ALA A 292 21.00 6.09 -3.68
CA ALA A 292 20.34 7.39 -3.70
C ALA A 292 18.98 7.36 -2.98
N LEU A 293 18.43 8.56 -2.70
CA LEU A 293 17.02 8.76 -2.43
C LEU A 293 16.39 9.60 -3.55
N ALA A 294 15.15 9.26 -3.91
CA ALA A 294 14.29 10.09 -4.75
C ALA A 294 13.12 10.58 -3.88
N VAL A 295 12.92 11.91 -3.83
CA VAL A 295 11.85 12.53 -3.05
C VAL A 295 10.82 13.15 -3.99
N THR A 296 9.56 12.78 -3.83
CA THR A 296 8.42 13.52 -4.35
C THR A 296 7.89 14.42 -3.24
N ALA A 297 7.89 15.72 -3.45
CA ALA A 297 7.44 16.71 -2.47
C ALA A 297 5.99 16.47 -2.04
N PRO A 298 5.61 16.87 -0.81
CA PRO A 298 4.22 16.83 -0.38
C PRO A 298 3.33 17.73 -1.24
N THR A 299 2.02 17.49 -1.22
CA THR A 299 1.05 18.30 -1.99
C THR A 299 1.00 19.75 -1.53
N LYS A 300 1.39 20.03 -0.27
CA LYS A 300 1.51 21.39 0.26
C LYS A 300 2.99 21.75 0.39
N VAL A 301 3.43 22.73 -0.40
CA VAL A 301 4.79 23.31 -0.36
C VAL A 301 4.79 24.82 -0.10
N THR A 302 3.62 25.42 0.15
CA THR A 302 3.47 26.80 0.60
C THR A 302 2.81 26.82 1.96
N TYR A 303 3.50 27.41 2.92
CA TYR A 303 3.10 27.48 4.33
C TYR A 303 2.93 28.93 4.75
N ARG A 304 2.15 29.16 5.80
CA ARG A 304 2.13 30.46 6.48
C ARG A 304 3.06 30.44 7.67
N VAL A 305 3.56 31.60 8.05
CA VAL A 305 4.39 31.74 9.26
C VAL A 305 3.69 31.07 10.43
N GLY A 306 4.41 30.16 11.12
CA GLY A 306 3.95 29.40 12.28
C GLY A 306 3.16 28.12 11.94
N GLU A 307 2.99 27.73 10.69
CA GLU A 307 2.39 26.44 10.32
C GLU A 307 3.37 25.27 10.45
N SER A 308 2.85 24.09 10.72
CA SER A 308 3.63 22.85 10.75
C SER A 308 3.76 22.23 9.36
N LEU A 309 4.83 21.45 9.14
CA LEU A 309 5.01 20.66 7.93
C LEU A 309 3.85 19.67 7.74
N SER A 310 3.32 19.63 6.53
CA SER A 310 2.36 18.60 6.10
C SER A 310 3.10 17.59 5.24
N THR A 311 3.02 16.32 5.61
CA THR A 311 3.63 15.21 4.85
C THR A 311 2.66 14.54 3.87
N LYS A 312 1.42 15.06 3.75
CA LYS A 312 0.42 14.50 2.82
C LYS A 312 0.92 14.54 1.37
N GLY A 313 1.02 13.36 0.75
CA GLY A 313 1.52 13.22 -0.62
C GLY A 313 3.05 13.17 -0.74
N LEU A 314 3.79 13.30 0.36
CA LEU A 314 5.23 13.05 0.36
C LEU A 314 5.52 11.59 0.04
N VAL A 315 6.43 11.34 -0.90
CA VAL A 315 6.95 10.00 -1.18
C VAL A 315 8.48 10.05 -1.17
N VAL A 316 9.10 9.21 -0.36
CA VAL A 316 10.54 8.98 -0.34
C VAL A 316 10.81 7.57 -0.85
N LYS A 317 11.62 7.44 -1.91
CA LYS A 317 12.05 6.16 -2.49
C LYS A 317 13.55 5.99 -2.31
N ALA A 318 13.94 4.86 -1.71
CA ALA A 318 15.33 4.41 -1.68
C ALA A 318 15.67 3.74 -3.02
N VAL A 319 16.79 4.12 -3.61
CA VAL A 319 17.32 3.57 -4.87
C VAL A 319 18.60 2.82 -4.57
N TYR A 320 18.71 1.61 -5.13
CA TYR A 320 19.84 0.72 -4.89
C TYR A 320 20.65 0.49 -6.17
N ASP A 321 21.91 0.07 -6.02
CA ASP A 321 22.73 -0.34 -7.14
C ASP A 321 22.15 -1.56 -7.88
N LYS A 322 22.73 -1.86 -9.04
CA LYS A 322 22.35 -3.02 -9.89
C LYS A 322 20.92 -3.02 -10.42
N GLY A 323 20.55 -1.85 -10.88
CA GLY A 323 19.43 -1.65 -11.79
C GLY A 323 18.10 -1.91 -11.13
N ALA A 324 17.63 -0.93 -10.41
CA ALA A 324 16.23 -0.70 -10.23
C ALA A 324 15.51 -1.41 -9.07
N TYR A 325 16.18 -1.69 -8.00
CA TYR A 325 15.46 -1.78 -6.75
C TYR A 325 15.07 -0.36 -6.32
N ALA A 326 13.80 -0.10 -6.20
CA ALA A 326 13.28 1.12 -5.58
C ALA A 326 12.27 0.74 -4.51
N LYS A 327 12.53 1.12 -3.27
CA LYS A 327 11.65 0.86 -2.12
C LYS A 327 11.05 2.16 -1.63
N VAL A 328 9.73 2.21 -1.43
CA VAL A 328 9.10 3.34 -0.75
C VAL A 328 9.43 3.26 0.74
N VAL A 329 10.10 4.29 1.25
CA VAL A 329 10.62 4.36 2.63
C VAL A 329 10.10 5.61 3.37
N THR A 330 9.01 6.19 2.93
CA THR A 330 8.46 7.45 3.47
C THR A 330 8.26 7.40 4.99
N SER A 331 7.77 6.30 5.53
CA SER A 331 7.54 6.13 6.98
C SER A 331 8.81 5.87 7.78
N ALA A 332 9.88 5.41 7.12
CA ALA A 332 11.18 5.11 7.74
C ALA A 332 12.20 6.23 7.54
N ALA A 333 11.93 7.18 6.65
CA ALA A 333 12.78 8.33 6.42
C ALA A 333 12.62 9.38 7.51
N THR A 334 13.73 9.96 7.96
CA THR A 334 13.71 11.12 8.87
C THR A 334 13.66 12.40 8.05
N LEU A 335 12.88 13.39 8.53
CA LEU A 335 12.76 14.71 7.91
C LEU A 335 13.38 15.77 8.81
N SER A 336 14.15 16.69 8.22
CA SER A 336 14.81 17.79 8.93
C SER A 336 14.83 19.06 8.08
N GLY A 337 15.13 20.20 8.71
CA GLY A 337 15.33 21.49 8.02
C GLY A 337 14.04 22.26 7.72
N PHE A 338 12.84 21.79 8.10
CA PHE A 338 11.63 22.58 7.94
C PHE A 338 11.56 23.68 9.02
N ASP A 339 11.48 24.92 8.58
CA ASP A 339 11.24 26.08 9.45
C ASP A 339 10.21 27.03 8.81
N SER A 340 9.22 27.41 9.56
CA SER A 340 8.17 28.37 9.19
C SER A 340 8.12 29.60 10.08
N ALA A 341 9.18 29.90 10.83
CA ALA A 341 9.23 31.04 11.77
C ALA A 341 9.22 32.39 11.03
N ALA A 342 9.76 32.48 9.83
CA ALA A 342 9.84 33.70 9.03
C ALA A 342 9.40 33.48 7.59
N VAL A 343 9.01 34.57 6.92
CA VAL A 343 8.72 34.59 5.46
C VAL A 343 9.99 34.32 4.67
N GLY A 344 9.91 33.43 3.68
CA GLY A 344 11.06 33.09 2.86
C GLY A 344 10.87 31.76 2.11
N THR A 345 11.98 31.21 1.64
CA THR A 345 12.04 29.88 1.06
C THR A 345 12.98 29.03 1.91
N GLY A 346 12.68 27.74 2.01
CA GLY A 346 13.49 26.78 2.73
C GLY A 346 13.54 25.44 2.02
N GLU A 347 14.33 24.55 2.56
CA GLU A 347 14.50 23.18 2.06
C GLU A 347 14.34 22.19 3.22
N THR A 348 13.56 21.14 2.96
CA THR A 348 13.41 20.01 3.90
C THR A 348 14.16 18.83 3.35
N THR A 349 15.02 18.24 4.15
CA THR A 349 15.83 17.09 3.79
C THR A 349 15.23 15.82 4.37
N ALA A 350 15.04 14.82 3.52
CA ALA A 350 14.74 13.45 3.92
C ALA A 350 16.04 12.65 3.97
N ALA A 351 16.24 11.86 5.02
CA ALA A 351 17.36 10.95 5.19
C ALA A 351 16.86 9.53 5.46
N TYR A 352 17.54 8.54 4.89
CA TYR A 352 17.27 7.12 5.12
C TYR A 352 18.57 6.33 5.13
N THR A 353 18.66 5.35 6.03
CA THR A 353 19.83 4.48 6.20
C THR A 353 19.43 3.01 5.95
N ASP A 354 20.20 2.30 5.15
CA ASP A 354 20.08 0.87 4.94
C ASP A 354 21.46 0.24 4.75
N GLY A 355 21.70 -0.93 5.35
CA GLY A 355 23.01 -1.60 5.32
C GLY A 355 24.19 -0.74 5.77
N GLY A 356 23.98 0.19 6.72
CA GLY A 356 25.01 1.13 7.17
C GLY A 356 25.26 2.33 6.24
N VAL A 357 24.61 2.39 5.09
CA VAL A 357 24.72 3.50 4.14
C VAL A 357 23.56 4.48 4.33
N THR A 358 23.87 5.76 4.56
CA THR A 358 22.89 6.84 4.64
C THR A 358 22.87 7.64 3.34
N LYS A 359 21.68 7.90 2.82
CA LYS A 359 21.44 8.81 1.69
C LYS A 359 20.41 9.86 2.06
N THR A 360 20.54 11.03 1.43
CA THR A 360 19.63 12.15 1.62
C THR A 360 19.10 12.66 0.30
N SER A 361 17.94 13.30 0.35
CA SER A 361 17.35 14.04 -0.77
C SER A 361 16.40 15.09 -0.21
N SER A 362 16.20 16.20 -0.91
CA SER A 362 15.49 17.35 -0.37
C SER A 362 14.36 17.81 -1.27
N PHE A 363 13.43 18.58 -0.71
CA PHE A 363 12.43 19.35 -1.45
C PHE A 363 12.31 20.76 -0.90
N ARG A 364 11.99 21.71 -1.77
CA ARG A 364 11.85 23.13 -1.43
C ARG A 364 10.43 23.46 -1.01
N TYR A 365 10.31 24.47 -0.15
CA TYR A 365 9.04 25.04 0.26
C TYR A 365 9.16 26.58 0.36
N SER A 366 8.01 27.25 0.42
CA SER A 366 7.91 28.69 0.67
C SER A 366 7.10 28.96 1.93
N VAL A 367 7.45 30.06 2.63
CA VAL A 367 6.69 30.55 3.79
C VAL A 367 6.21 31.96 3.44
N VAL A 368 4.91 32.17 3.57
CA VAL A 368 4.24 33.47 3.35
C VAL A 368 3.65 33.99 4.67
N ARG A 369 3.31 35.27 4.73
CA ARG A 369 2.67 35.86 5.91
C ARG A 369 1.42 35.09 6.31
N ALA A 370 1.19 34.95 7.62
CA ALA A 370 -0.06 34.48 8.16
C ALA A 370 -1.18 35.51 7.87
N THR A 371 -2.36 35.07 7.49
CA THR A 371 -3.50 35.99 7.37
C THR A 371 -3.94 36.48 8.75
N SER A 372 -4.58 37.65 8.78
CA SER A 372 -5.16 38.19 10.02
C SER A 372 -6.67 38.42 9.90
N LYS A 373 -7.36 38.22 11.01
CA LYS A 373 -8.79 38.59 11.17
C LYS A 373 -8.89 39.70 12.20
N LEU A 374 -9.39 40.87 11.77
CA LEU A 374 -9.62 41.99 12.63
C LEU A 374 -11.12 42.10 12.97
N THR A 375 -11.48 41.96 14.23
CA THR A 375 -12.83 42.11 14.73
C THR A 375 -12.93 43.41 15.53
N VAL A 376 -13.99 44.19 15.32
CA VAL A 376 -14.23 45.46 16.03
C VAL A 376 -15.58 45.42 16.73
N LYS A 377 -15.56 45.59 18.04
CA LYS A 377 -16.76 45.75 18.87
C LYS A 377 -16.86 47.21 19.33
N LEU A 378 -18.00 47.85 19.10
CA LEU A 378 -18.28 49.23 19.55
C LEU A 378 -19.17 49.20 20.78
N SER A 379 -18.96 50.15 21.68
CA SER A 379 -19.85 50.36 22.85
C SER A 379 -21.30 50.74 22.45
N THR A 380 -21.44 51.43 21.30
CA THR A 380 -22.75 51.75 20.70
C THR A 380 -22.57 52.03 19.21
N LYS A 381 -23.60 51.71 18.40
CA LYS A 381 -23.72 52.09 16.99
C LYS A 381 -24.62 53.34 16.77
N THR A 382 -25.29 53.80 17.83
CA THR A 382 -26.20 54.97 17.80
C THR A 382 -25.83 55.98 18.89
N PRO A 383 -24.64 56.63 18.83
CA PRO A 383 -24.23 57.60 19.84
C PRO A 383 -25.11 58.84 19.78
N LYS A 384 -25.41 59.41 20.98
CA LYS A 384 -26.07 60.73 21.11
C LYS A 384 -25.03 61.82 20.73
N ARG A 385 -25.39 62.70 19.79
CA ARG A 385 -24.57 63.81 19.31
C ARG A 385 -24.08 64.68 20.47
N LYS A 386 -22.81 65.13 20.43
CA LYS A 386 -22.16 65.97 21.47
C LYS A 386 -22.14 65.37 22.90
N LYS A 387 -22.81 64.23 23.11
CA LYS A 387 -22.93 63.60 24.46
C LYS A 387 -22.14 62.29 24.58
N THR A 388 -22.32 61.34 23.65
CA THR A 388 -21.77 59.99 23.79
C THR A 388 -20.39 59.84 23.10
N ARG A 389 -19.41 59.29 23.84
CA ARG A 389 -18.14 58.81 23.25
C ARG A 389 -18.29 57.34 22.87
N VAL A 390 -17.88 56.97 21.65
CA VAL A 390 -17.87 55.57 21.18
C VAL A 390 -16.56 54.95 21.58
N VAL A 391 -16.61 53.83 22.26
CA VAL A 391 -15.41 53.01 22.56
C VAL A 391 -15.35 51.87 21.56
N ALA A 392 -14.23 51.74 20.82
CA ALA A 392 -13.94 50.60 19.98
C ALA A 392 -12.94 49.67 20.67
N LYS A 393 -13.29 48.37 20.74
CA LYS A 393 -12.36 47.29 21.06
C LYS A 393 -12.06 46.55 19.77
N ALA A 394 -10.81 46.56 19.34
CA ALA A 394 -10.29 45.83 18.21
C ALA A 394 -9.59 44.56 18.69
N THR A 395 -9.86 43.45 18.05
CA THR A 395 -9.15 42.19 18.31
C THR A 395 -8.60 41.68 16.99
N VAL A 396 -7.29 41.49 16.93
CA VAL A 396 -6.57 40.90 15.81
C VAL A 396 -6.23 39.46 16.17
N VAL A 397 -6.51 38.52 15.28
CA VAL A 397 -6.17 37.11 15.41
C VAL A 397 -5.44 36.67 14.15
N ALA A 398 -4.29 36.05 14.29
CA ALA A 398 -3.57 35.43 13.17
C ALA A 398 -4.18 34.07 12.81
N SER A 399 -4.02 33.64 11.56
CA SER A 399 -4.52 32.33 11.07
C SER A 399 -3.79 31.13 11.69
N THR A 400 -2.63 31.36 12.30
CA THR A 400 -1.86 30.34 13.01
C THR A 400 -1.83 30.66 14.50
N SER A 401 -2.17 29.70 15.34
CA SER A 401 -2.29 29.87 16.81
C SER A 401 -0.94 30.15 17.50
N ARG A 402 0.17 29.87 16.82
CA ARG A 402 1.55 30.14 17.33
C ARG A 402 1.94 31.61 17.27
N LEU A 403 1.20 32.43 16.52
CA LEU A 403 1.54 33.86 16.34
C LEU A 403 0.69 34.74 17.23
N VAL A 404 1.33 35.54 18.05
CA VAL A 404 0.70 36.65 18.77
C VAL A 404 0.79 37.90 17.87
N PRO A 405 -0.34 38.53 17.48
CA PRO A 405 -0.31 39.71 16.64
C PRO A 405 0.35 40.89 17.36
N ILE A 406 1.46 41.38 16.81
CA ILE A 406 2.17 42.60 17.21
C ILE A 406 2.14 43.59 16.06
N GLY A 407 2.43 44.86 16.31
CA GLY A 407 2.43 45.92 15.28
C GLY A 407 1.53 47.09 15.65
N THR A 408 0.78 47.66 14.72
CA THR A 408 -0.03 48.88 14.97
C THR A 408 -1.46 48.74 14.50
N VAL A 409 -2.40 49.12 15.35
CA VAL A 409 -3.81 49.29 15.00
C VAL A 409 -4.13 50.79 14.91
N ARG A 410 -4.67 51.23 13.75
CA ARG A 410 -5.10 52.59 13.48
C ARG A 410 -6.60 52.70 13.55
N PHE A 411 -7.07 53.73 14.28
CA PHE A 411 -8.47 54.06 14.45
C PHE A 411 -8.80 55.36 13.69
N CYS A 412 -9.66 55.26 12.69
CA CYS A 412 -10.06 56.37 11.83
C CYS A 412 -11.56 56.64 11.98
N LEU A 413 -11.95 57.89 11.82
CA LEU A 413 -13.35 58.37 11.74
C LEU A 413 -13.50 59.25 10.50
N ASP A 414 -14.47 58.95 9.65
CA ASP A 414 -14.77 59.66 8.41
C ASP A 414 -13.50 59.95 7.54
N GLY A 415 -12.65 58.98 7.42
CA GLY A 415 -11.38 59.05 6.68
C GLY A 415 -10.18 59.61 7.45
N LYS A 416 -10.41 60.36 8.54
CA LYS A 416 -9.32 60.95 9.32
C LYS A 416 -8.76 59.94 10.35
N LEU A 417 -7.43 59.76 10.39
CA LEU A 417 -6.74 59.03 11.43
C LEU A 417 -6.83 59.80 12.77
N LEU A 418 -7.31 59.15 13.81
CA LEU A 418 -7.44 59.76 15.14
C LEU A 418 -6.42 59.19 16.15
N LYS A 419 -6.07 57.90 16.02
CA LYS A 419 -5.13 57.27 16.96
C LYS A 419 -4.48 56.07 16.31
N SER A 420 -3.19 55.89 16.57
CA SER A 420 -2.42 54.66 16.38
C SER A 420 -2.15 54.05 17.76
N VAL A 421 -2.43 52.75 17.91
CA VAL A 421 -2.24 51.99 19.14
C VAL A 421 -1.29 50.83 18.82
N PRO A 422 -0.14 50.75 19.50
CA PRO A 422 0.78 49.61 19.32
C PRO A 422 0.14 48.34 19.88
N LEU A 423 0.34 47.22 19.22
CA LEU A 423 0.12 45.87 19.73
C LEU A 423 1.46 45.31 20.16
N THR A 424 1.56 44.92 21.43
CA THR A 424 2.68 44.19 22.01
C THR A 424 2.28 42.74 22.26
N ALA A 425 3.18 41.88 22.67
CA ALA A 425 2.90 40.50 23.05
C ALA A 425 1.87 40.46 24.23
N GLU A 426 2.01 41.36 25.20
CA GLU A 426 1.13 41.44 26.36
C GLU A 426 -0.28 41.86 25.97
N SER A 427 -0.46 42.64 24.92
CA SER A 427 -1.79 43.06 24.41
C SER A 427 -2.62 41.90 23.89
N LYS A 428 -1.98 40.74 23.58
CA LYS A 428 -2.62 39.53 23.02
C LYS A 428 -3.52 39.86 21.82
N GLY A 429 -3.04 40.78 20.95
CA GLY A 429 -3.77 41.23 19.76
C GLY A 429 -4.95 42.17 20.04
N GLN A 430 -5.08 42.75 21.24
CA GLN A 430 -6.16 43.65 21.59
C GLN A 430 -5.71 45.11 21.58
N ALA A 431 -6.56 45.98 21.02
CA ALA A 431 -6.41 47.44 21.07
C ALA A 431 -7.72 48.09 21.40
N ARG A 432 -7.67 49.20 22.15
CA ARG A 432 -8.85 49.97 22.55
C ARG A 432 -8.64 51.46 22.26
N PHE A 433 -9.68 52.11 21.78
CA PHE A 433 -9.69 53.55 21.57
C PHE A 433 -11.08 54.11 21.85
N THR A 434 -11.11 55.29 22.53
CA THR A 434 -12.30 56.06 22.78
C THR A 434 -12.37 57.25 21.81
N TYR A 435 -13.29 57.19 20.88
CA TYR A 435 -13.48 58.26 19.89
C TYR A 435 -13.97 59.55 20.55
N PRO A 436 -13.63 60.73 19.99
CA PRO A 436 -14.24 62.01 20.42
C PRO A 436 -15.76 61.96 20.18
N LYS A 437 -16.49 62.84 20.88
CA LYS A 437 -17.94 62.98 20.67
C LYS A 437 -18.22 63.45 19.25
N VAL A 438 -19.13 62.75 18.56
CA VAL A 438 -19.55 63.12 17.21
C VAL A 438 -20.40 64.38 17.29
N THR A 439 -20.02 65.37 16.48
CA THR A 439 -20.69 66.71 16.49
C THR A 439 -21.80 66.87 15.46
N LYS A 440 -21.71 66.17 14.32
CA LYS A 440 -22.67 66.15 13.22
C LYS A 440 -23.67 64.99 13.41
N ALA A 441 -24.91 65.17 13.04
CA ALA A 441 -25.91 64.10 12.97
C ALA A 441 -25.72 63.29 11.69
N GLY A 442 -26.18 62.02 11.71
CA GLY A 442 -26.14 61.17 10.52
C GLY A 442 -25.18 60.01 10.60
N LYS A 443 -24.86 59.44 9.44
CA LYS A 443 -23.96 58.27 9.32
C LYS A 443 -22.50 58.71 9.36
N HIS A 444 -21.70 58.08 10.22
CA HIS A 444 -20.25 58.23 10.33
C HIS A 444 -19.58 56.90 10.13
N LYS A 445 -18.44 56.89 9.44
CA LYS A 445 -17.70 55.66 9.12
C LYS A 445 -16.47 55.53 9.99
N ILE A 446 -16.52 54.61 10.95
CA ILE A 446 -15.36 54.15 11.71
C ILE A 446 -14.61 53.09 10.86
N VAL A 447 -13.30 53.28 10.67
CA VAL A 447 -12.45 52.26 10.02
C VAL A 447 -11.30 51.96 10.96
N VAL A 448 -11.20 50.69 11.35
CA VAL A 448 -10.07 50.21 12.11
C VAL A 448 -9.16 49.41 11.16
N LYS A 449 -7.87 49.68 11.23
CA LYS A 449 -6.86 49.03 10.36
C LYS A 449 -5.76 48.45 11.21
N TYR A 450 -5.50 47.17 11.10
CA TYR A 450 -4.26 46.55 11.53
C TYR A 450 -3.26 46.62 10.38
N LEU A 451 -2.06 47.15 10.61
CA LEU A 451 -1.09 47.39 9.55
C LEU A 451 -0.32 46.13 9.12
N GLY A 452 -0.45 45.04 9.92
CA GLY A 452 0.40 43.86 9.75
C GLY A 452 1.82 44.07 10.29
N ASN A 453 2.64 43.09 10.02
CA ASN A 453 4.09 43.11 10.22
C ASN A 453 4.76 42.14 9.24
N ASP A 454 6.02 41.78 9.42
CA ASP A 454 6.74 40.88 8.54
C ASP A 454 6.18 39.46 8.52
N SER A 455 5.48 39.04 9.59
CA SER A 455 4.93 37.68 9.75
C SER A 455 3.42 37.60 9.54
N ILE A 456 2.69 38.74 9.62
CA ILE A 456 1.23 38.76 9.60
C ILE A 456 0.71 39.82 8.60
N GLU A 457 -0.21 39.42 7.74
CA GLU A 457 -0.86 40.30 6.78
C GLU A 457 -1.71 41.39 7.45
N PRO A 458 -1.85 42.59 6.83
CA PRO A 458 -2.72 43.65 7.33
C PRO A 458 -4.21 43.23 7.23
N ALA A 459 -5.06 43.86 8.08
CA ALA A 459 -6.49 43.69 8.05
C ALA A 459 -7.21 45.02 8.24
N ARG A 460 -8.45 45.11 7.73
CA ARG A 460 -9.28 46.31 7.82
C ARG A 460 -10.74 45.95 8.09
N THR A 461 -11.35 46.64 9.04
CA THR A 461 -12.77 46.46 9.36
C THR A 461 -13.47 47.83 9.42
N PRO A 462 -14.39 48.13 8.46
CA PRO A 462 -15.25 49.29 8.52
C PRO A 462 -16.50 49.01 9.39
N VAL A 463 -16.93 50.01 10.18
CA VAL A 463 -18.18 49.95 10.94
C VAL A 463 -18.89 51.31 10.85
N THR A 464 -20.17 51.29 10.52
CA THR A 464 -20.99 52.52 10.47
C THR A 464 -21.67 52.78 11.80
N VAL A 465 -21.60 53.98 12.31
CA VAL A 465 -22.39 54.49 13.42
C VAL A 465 -23.34 55.58 12.96
N LYS A 466 -24.54 55.65 13.51
CA LYS A 466 -25.56 56.66 13.21
C LYS A 466 -25.74 57.55 14.44
N ALA A 467 -25.13 58.77 14.41
CA ALA A 467 -25.29 59.75 15.44
C ALA A 467 -26.71 60.36 15.42
N LYS A 468 -27.37 60.34 16.61
CA LYS A 468 -28.70 60.91 16.84
C LYS A 468 -28.60 62.25 17.55
#